data_54e271be74b1a96dd71f7bd4f8c3cf21
#
_entry.id   54e271be74b1a96dd71f7bd4f8c3cf21
#
_cell.length_a   1.000
_cell.length_b   1.000
_cell.length_c   1.000
_cell.angle_alpha   90.00
_cell.angle_beta   90.00
_cell.angle_gamma   90.00
#
_symmetry.space_group_name_H-M   'P 1'
#
loop_
_entity.id
_entity.type
_entity.pdbx_description
1 polymer ?
#
loop_
_entity_poly.entity_id
_entity_poly.type
_entity_poly.pdbx_seq_one_letter_code
_entity_poly.pdbx_strand_id
1 'polypeptide(L)'
;MSGQLFCVGLGGLIASGKSSLAAALVANDELQEAFGGTIEHLDADALLRTARSTDEALREAIAAAVPRARGADGNLNMERLAAEAFASPAVMSRLEALQWPVVRAVIRASIRDARERGVRLVLVEAIALGRSGLAQELDGTLFLQVDEAVRRGRFLARGGSEEEFQLRNAAQAGIPAEMDRIGALPIDGGGSIVETVRAASMALRRLCLQGESID
;
A
#
# COMPACT_ATOMS: atom_id res chain seq x y z
N MET A 1 22.56 18.31 6.22
CA MET A 1 21.39 17.53 6.73
C MET A 1 21.84 16.08 6.85
N SER A 2 21.71 15.49 8.04
CA SER A 2 22.17 14.12 8.31
C SER A 2 21.47 13.12 7.39
N GLY A 3 22.21 12.09 6.97
CA GLY A 3 21.79 11.12 5.97
C GLY A 3 20.64 10.18 6.36
N GLN A 4 19.62 10.66 7.09
CA GLN A 4 18.48 9.86 7.55
C GLN A 4 17.57 9.46 6.39
N LEU A 5 17.18 8.20 6.33
CA LEU A 5 16.15 7.67 5.45
C LEU A 5 14.80 7.77 6.16
N PHE A 6 13.82 8.38 5.50
CA PHE A 6 12.42 8.37 5.92
C PHE A 6 11.63 7.28 5.18
N CYS A 7 10.73 6.62 5.90
CA CYS A 7 9.85 5.60 5.36
C CYS A 7 8.40 5.99 5.64
N VAL A 8 7.64 6.30 4.59
CA VAL A 8 6.26 6.80 4.75
C VAL A 8 5.26 5.89 4.04
N GLY A 9 4.21 5.51 4.74
CA GLY A 9 3.10 4.75 4.20
C GLY A 9 2.20 5.60 3.31
N LEU A 10 1.74 5.04 2.20
CA LEU A 10 0.74 5.63 1.32
C LEU A 10 -0.48 4.71 1.21
N GLY A 11 -1.52 5.05 1.97
CA GLY A 11 -2.80 4.36 1.98
C GLY A 11 -3.84 5.03 1.09
N GLY A 12 -4.93 4.32 0.85
CA GLY A 12 -6.08 4.82 0.10
C GLY A 12 -6.93 3.67 -0.45
N LEU A 13 -8.21 3.92 -0.68
CA LEU A 13 -9.15 2.90 -1.16
C LEU A 13 -8.91 2.55 -2.64
N ILE A 14 -9.62 1.52 -3.11
CA ILE A 14 -9.57 1.12 -4.51
C ILE A 14 -9.81 2.31 -5.44
N ALA A 15 -9.02 2.40 -6.50
CA ALA A 15 -9.07 3.46 -7.52
C ALA A 15 -8.90 4.90 -7.00
N SER A 16 -8.38 5.10 -5.77
CA SER A 16 -8.07 6.44 -5.26
C SER A 16 -6.93 7.13 -6.02
N GLY A 17 -6.03 6.38 -6.67
CA GLY A 17 -4.89 6.93 -7.42
C GLY A 17 -3.56 6.87 -6.67
N LYS A 18 -3.44 6.04 -5.63
CA LYS A 18 -2.19 5.85 -4.85
C LYS A 18 -0.96 5.64 -5.72
N SER A 19 -1.00 4.66 -6.63
CA SER A 19 0.14 4.33 -7.48
C SER A 19 0.52 5.47 -8.43
N SER A 20 -0.49 6.20 -8.94
CA SER A 20 -0.24 7.40 -9.75
C SER A 20 0.41 8.51 -8.94
N LEU A 21 -0.03 8.71 -7.68
CA LEU A 21 0.58 9.67 -6.76
C LEU A 21 2.01 9.24 -6.39
N ALA A 22 2.22 7.98 -6.05
CA ALA A 22 3.55 7.46 -5.73
C ALA A 22 4.54 7.68 -6.90
N ALA A 23 4.13 7.32 -8.11
CA ALA A 23 4.96 7.53 -9.31
C ALA A 23 5.28 9.02 -9.54
N ALA A 24 4.28 9.90 -9.35
CA ALA A 24 4.48 11.34 -9.51
C ALA A 24 5.38 11.94 -8.42
N LEU A 25 5.30 11.46 -7.17
CA LEU A 25 6.18 11.89 -6.08
C LEU A 25 7.63 11.42 -6.30
N VAL A 26 7.82 10.18 -6.79
CA VAL A 26 9.16 9.66 -7.14
C VAL A 26 9.80 10.50 -8.26
N ALA A 27 9.02 10.93 -9.25
CA ALA A 27 9.50 11.74 -10.37
C ALA A 27 9.58 13.25 -10.07
N ASN A 28 9.32 13.68 -8.83
CA ASN A 28 9.29 15.09 -8.46
C ASN A 28 10.67 15.59 -8.03
N ASP A 29 11.37 16.29 -8.92
CA ASP A 29 12.73 16.81 -8.68
C ASP A 29 12.80 17.77 -7.49
N GLU A 30 11.79 18.65 -7.32
CA GLU A 30 11.74 19.58 -6.18
C GLU A 30 11.62 18.85 -4.84
N LEU A 31 10.92 17.72 -4.84
CA LEU A 31 10.78 16.89 -3.64
C LEU A 31 12.09 16.14 -3.36
N GLN A 32 12.72 15.57 -4.39
CA GLN A 32 14.02 14.90 -4.26
C GLN A 32 15.09 15.88 -3.75
N GLU A 33 15.12 17.09 -4.29
CA GLU A 33 16.04 18.14 -3.81
C GLU A 33 15.76 18.50 -2.35
N ALA A 34 14.50 18.66 -1.96
CA ALA A 34 14.12 18.99 -0.59
C ALA A 34 14.52 17.91 0.43
N PHE A 35 14.50 16.62 0.03
CA PHE A 35 14.96 15.51 0.85
C PHE A 35 16.47 15.26 0.74
N GLY A 36 17.15 15.93 -0.18
CA GLY A 36 18.59 15.81 -0.42
C GLY A 36 18.98 14.47 -1.05
N GLY A 37 18.11 13.84 -1.84
CA GLY A 37 18.40 12.60 -2.53
C GLY A 37 17.18 11.91 -3.14
N THR A 38 17.37 10.69 -3.57
CA THR A 38 16.36 9.91 -4.31
C THR A 38 15.19 9.48 -3.44
N ILE A 39 14.04 9.32 -4.10
CA ILE A 39 12.80 8.78 -3.54
C ILE A 39 12.52 7.44 -4.22
N GLU A 40 12.16 6.43 -3.44
CA GLU A 40 11.77 5.11 -3.94
C GLU A 40 10.34 4.76 -3.55
N HIS A 41 9.73 3.89 -4.34
CA HIS A 41 8.38 3.39 -4.12
C HIS A 41 8.38 1.86 -4.00
N LEU A 42 7.74 1.36 -2.94
CA LEU A 42 7.50 -0.05 -2.70
C LEU A 42 5.97 -0.29 -2.73
N ASP A 43 5.50 -1.04 -3.71
CA ASP A 43 4.10 -1.48 -3.80
C ASP A 43 3.95 -2.83 -3.07
N ALA A 44 3.33 -2.82 -1.89
CA ALA A 44 3.12 -4.01 -1.07
C ALA A 44 2.24 -5.07 -1.77
N ASP A 45 1.28 -4.64 -2.59
CA ASP A 45 0.43 -5.56 -3.36
C ASP A 45 1.22 -6.24 -4.48
N ALA A 46 2.15 -5.53 -5.14
CA ALA A 46 3.07 -6.09 -6.12
C ALA A 46 4.05 -7.06 -5.47
N LEU A 47 4.63 -6.69 -4.32
CA LEU A 47 5.51 -7.58 -3.54
C LEU A 47 4.79 -8.86 -3.11
N LEU A 48 3.54 -8.76 -2.68
CA LEU A 48 2.72 -9.93 -2.34
C LEU A 48 2.47 -10.83 -3.56
N ARG A 49 2.17 -10.24 -4.74
CA ARG A 49 2.01 -11.03 -5.98
C ARG A 49 3.29 -11.79 -6.31
N THR A 50 4.44 -11.14 -6.20
CA THR A 50 5.75 -11.77 -6.40
C THR A 50 5.99 -12.88 -5.39
N ALA A 51 5.77 -12.64 -4.10
CA ALA A 51 5.93 -13.66 -3.06
C ALA A 51 5.04 -14.88 -3.31
N ARG A 52 3.78 -14.70 -3.69
CA ARG A 52 2.89 -15.80 -4.07
C ARG A 52 3.38 -16.62 -5.27
N SER A 53 4.13 -16.02 -6.18
CA SER A 53 4.67 -16.73 -7.35
C SER A 53 6.00 -17.41 -7.07
N THR A 54 6.82 -16.90 -6.16
CA THR A 54 8.20 -17.37 -5.93
C THR A 54 8.40 -18.17 -4.64
N ASP A 55 7.59 -17.89 -3.60
CA ASP A 55 7.69 -18.56 -2.30
C ASP A 55 6.77 -19.80 -2.26
N GLU A 56 7.37 -20.99 -2.37
CA GLU A 56 6.64 -22.26 -2.35
C GLU A 56 6.00 -22.53 -0.99
N ALA A 57 6.67 -22.18 0.11
CA ALA A 57 6.13 -22.40 1.45
C ALA A 57 4.87 -21.54 1.68
N LEU A 58 4.89 -20.28 1.19
CA LEU A 58 3.71 -19.41 1.24
C LEU A 58 2.57 -19.98 0.38
N ARG A 59 2.86 -20.49 -0.83
CA ARG A 59 1.84 -21.09 -1.69
C ARG A 59 1.16 -22.28 -1.04
N GLU A 60 1.95 -23.19 -0.47
CA GLU A 60 1.43 -24.38 0.22
C GLU A 60 0.61 -24.00 1.46
N ALA A 61 1.07 -23.02 2.25
CA ALA A 61 0.32 -22.53 3.40
C ALA A 61 -1.03 -21.92 2.99
N ILE A 62 -1.06 -21.13 1.90
CA ILE A 62 -2.31 -20.58 1.34
C ILE A 62 -3.24 -21.71 0.85
N ALA A 63 -2.70 -22.69 0.11
CA ALA A 63 -3.47 -23.83 -0.39
C ALA A 63 -4.06 -24.69 0.73
N ALA A 64 -3.34 -24.85 1.83
CA ALA A 64 -3.83 -25.55 3.03
C ALA A 64 -4.92 -24.73 3.75
N ALA A 65 -4.77 -23.40 3.81
CA ALA A 65 -5.75 -22.52 4.46
C ALA A 65 -7.04 -22.34 3.65
N VAL A 66 -6.95 -22.43 2.31
CA VAL A 66 -8.07 -22.24 1.37
C VAL A 66 -8.05 -23.37 0.31
N PRO A 67 -8.42 -24.60 0.67
CA PRO A 67 -8.31 -25.75 -0.23
C PRO A 67 -9.09 -25.61 -1.55
N ARG A 68 -10.20 -24.87 -1.55
CA ARG A 68 -11.01 -24.59 -2.75
C ARG A 68 -10.29 -23.70 -3.77
N ALA A 69 -9.25 -22.98 -3.36
CA ALA A 69 -8.43 -22.19 -4.26
C ALA A 69 -7.37 -23.01 -5.02
N ARG A 70 -7.21 -24.31 -4.70
CA ARG A 70 -6.31 -25.19 -5.46
C ARG A 70 -6.95 -25.55 -6.79
N GLY A 71 -6.23 -25.32 -7.88
CA GLY A 71 -6.62 -25.70 -9.23
C GLY A 71 -6.47 -27.20 -9.47
N ALA A 72 -7.00 -27.68 -10.58
CA ALA A 72 -6.88 -29.10 -10.99
C ALA A 72 -5.42 -29.52 -11.30
N ASP A 73 -4.57 -28.55 -11.63
CA ASP A 73 -3.13 -28.69 -11.86
C ASP A 73 -2.30 -28.67 -10.56
N GLY A 74 -2.97 -28.57 -9.40
CA GLY A 74 -2.32 -28.48 -8.08
C GLY A 74 -1.87 -27.07 -7.70
N ASN A 75 -1.86 -26.11 -8.63
CA ASN A 75 -1.46 -24.72 -8.36
C ASN A 75 -2.58 -23.89 -7.73
N LEU A 76 -2.23 -22.73 -7.15
CA LEU A 76 -3.21 -21.77 -6.67
C LEU A 76 -3.94 -21.09 -7.86
N ASN A 77 -5.26 -21.22 -7.89
CA ASN A 77 -6.11 -20.41 -8.76
C ASN A 77 -6.42 -19.08 -8.05
N MET A 78 -5.83 -18.00 -8.53
CA MET A 78 -5.92 -16.68 -7.91
C MET A 78 -7.34 -16.08 -7.94
N GLU A 79 -8.13 -16.42 -8.96
CA GLU A 79 -9.51 -15.98 -9.08
C GLU A 79 -10.39 -16.65 -8.00
N ARG A 80 -10.25 -17.96 -7.83
CA ARG A 80 -10.95 -18.71 -6.76
C ARG A 80 -10.51 -18.24 -5.38
N LEU A 81 -9.21 -17.99 -5.19
CA LEU A 81 -8.66 -17.47 -3.94
C LEU A 81 -9.29 -16.11 -3.58
N ALA A 82 -9.39 -15.20 -4.55
CA ALA A 82 -10.03 -13.91 -4.37
C ALA A 82 -11.52 -14.07 -4.05
N ALA A 83 -12.23 -14.92 -4.77
CA ALA A 83 -13.65 -15.19 -4.53
C ALA A 83 -13.91 -15.72 -3.10
N GLU A 84 -13.14 -16.72 -2.63
CA GLU A 84 -13.24 -17.25 -1.27
C GLU A 84 -12.89 -16.20 -0.20
N ALA A 85 -11.86 -15.39 -0.44
CA ALA A 85 -11.44 -14.33 0.46
C ALA A 85 -12.51 -13.23 0.60
N PHE A 86 -13.11 -12.78 -0.50
CA PHE A 86 -14.16 -11.77 -0.47
C PHE A 86 -15.49 -12.28 0.07
N ALA A 87 -15.77 -13.59 -0.08
CA ALA A 87 -16.99 -14.19 0.45
C ALA A 87 -16.95 -14.41 1.97
N SER A 88 -15.76 -14.44 2.61
CA SER A 88 -15.61 -14.77 4.02
C SER A 88 -14.57 -13.94 4.73
N PRO A 89 -14.97 -13.07 5.69
CA PRO A 89 -14.01 -12.31 6.52
C PRO A 89 -13.02 -13.22 7.27
N ALA A 90 -13.45 -14.42 7.66
CA ALA A 90 -12.57 -15.39 8.35
C ALA A 90 -11.48 -15.93 7.39
N VAL A 91 -11.81 -16.18 6.12
CA VAL A 91 -10.84 -16.58 5.10
C VAL A 91 -9.88 -15.42 4.81
N MET A 92 -10.40 -14.20 4.64
CA MET A 92 -9.58 -13.00 4.44
C MET A 92 -8.58 -12.83 5.58
N SER A 93 -9.03 -12.86 6.85
CA SER A 93 -8.17 -12.71 8.01
C SER A 93 -7.08 -13.79 8.09
N ARG A 94 -7.42 -15.05 7.75
CA ARG A 94 -6.45 -16.14 7.72
C ARG A 94 -5.40 -15.94 6.63
N LEU A 95 -5.80 -15.49 5.45
CA LEU A 95 -4.88 -15.17 4.36
C LEU A 95 -3.97 -14.01 4.73
N GLU A 96 -4.50 -12.97 5.32
CA GLU A 96 -3.74 -11.83 5.82
C GLU A 96 -2.69 -12.27 6.85
N ALA A 97 -3.06 -13.12 7.81
CA ALA A 97 -2.14 -13.65 8.81
C ALA A 97 -0.95 -14.44 8.22
N LEU A 98 -1.17 -15.13 7.10
CA LEU A 98 -0.10 -15.86 6.39
C LEU A 98 0.79 -14.93 5.55
N GLN A 99 0.22 -13.93 4.92
CA GLN A 99 0.87 -13.14 3.88
C GLN A 99 1.62 -11.92 4.42
N TRP A 100 1.05 -11.22 5.42
CA TRP A 100 1.66 -10.00 5.94
C TRP A 100 3.04 -10.20 6.55
N PRO A 101 3.35 -11.27 7.29
CA PRO A 101 4.71 -11.51 7.77
C PRO A 101 5.75 -11.59 6.63
N VAL A 102 5.39 -12.25 5.52
CA VAL A 102 6.26 -12.37 4.35
C VAL A 102 6.47 -11.02 3.67
N VAL A 103 5.39 -10.28 3.41
CA VAL A 103 5.47 -8.95 2.78
C VAL A 103 6.27 -7.97 3.63
N ARG A 104 6.03 -7.95 4.95
CA ARG A 104 6.80 -7.10 5.88
C ARG A 104 8.28 -7.45 5.87
N ALA A 105 8.64 -8.73 5.82
CA ALA A 105 10.05 -9.14 5.74
C ALA A 105 10.72 -8.63 4.46
N VAL A 106 10.02 -8.69 3.32
CA VAL A 106 10.51 -8.16 2.03
C VAL A 106 10.65 -6.63 2.10
N ILE A 107 9.64 -5.92 2.61
CA ILE A 107 9.68 -4.45 2.75
C ILE A 107 10.85 -4.03 3.65
N ARG A 108 11.04 -4.68 4.81
CA ARG A 108 12.18 -4.41 5.70
C ARG A 108 13.53 -4.62 5.01
N ALA A 109 13.65 -5.68 4.19
CA ALA A 109 14.86 -5.93 3.42
C ALA A 109 15.10 -4.83 2.38
N SER A 110 14.06 -4.42 1.64
CA SER A 110 14.13 -3.35 0.66
C SER A 110 14.47 -1.99 1.29
N ILE A 111 13.94 -1.69 2.48
CA ILE A 111 14.27 -0.45 3.22
C ILE A 111 15.74 -0.46 3.68
N ARG A 112 16.28 -1.60 4.14
CA ARG A 112 17.71 -1.70 4.48
C ARG A 112 18.60 -1.45 3.27
N ASP A 113 18.28 -2.08 2.14
CA ASP A 113 18.99 -1.91 0.88
C ASP A 113 18.91 -0.45 0.37
N ALA A 114 17.74 0.18 0.45
CA ALA A 114 17.55 1.59 0.12
C ALA A 114 18.43 2.51 1.00
N ARG A 115 18.53 2.20 2.30
CA ARG A 115 19.40 2.94 3.24
C ARG A 115 20.88 2.82 2.85
N GLU A 116 21.35 1.64 2.49
CA GLU A 116 22.72 1.40 2.04
C GLU A 116 23.06 2.14 0.75
N ARG A 117 22.08 2.30 -0.14
CA ARG A 117 22.20 3.08 -1.39
C ARG A 117 22.10 4.60 -1.20
N GLY A 118 21.81 5.07 0.00
CA GLY A 118 21.67 6.50 0.29
C GLY A 118 20.34 7.12 -0.14
N VAL A 119 19.30 6.31 -0.31
CA VAL A 119 17.92 6.78 -0.55
C VAL A 119 17.44 7.63 0.64
N ARG A 120 16.67 8.67 0.39
CA ARG A 120 16.20 9.62 1.41
C ARG A 120 14.77 9.43 1.82
N LEU A 121 13.94 8.95 0.92
CA LEU A 121 12.53 8.66 1.19
C LEU A 121 12.13 7.36 0.52
N VAL A 122 11.50 6.48 1.27
CA VAL A 122 10.79 5.30 0.74
C VAL A 122 9.31 5.48 0.97
N LEU A 123 8.54 5.45 -0.10
CA LEU A 123 7.07 5.42 -0.07
C LEU A 123 6.59 3.96 -0.10
N VAL A 124 5.92 3.51 0.94
CA VAL A 124 5.36 2.15 1.02
C VAL A 124 3.86 2.21 0.73
N GLU A 125 3.48 1.87 -0.49
CA GLU A 125 2.07 1.79 -0.89
C GLU A 125 1.44 0.49 -0.39
N ALA A 126 0.35 0.60 0.38
CA ALA A 126 -0.47 -0.55 0.76
C ALA A 126 -1.90 -0.13 1.11
N ILE A 127 -2.87 -1.01 0.87
CA ILE A 127 -4.26 -0.79 1.29
C ILE A 127 -4.40 -1.00 2.80
N ALA A 128 -3.76 -2.01 3.37
CA ALA A 128 -3.98 -2.47 4.74
C ALA A 128 -2.84 -2.07 5.69
N LEU A 129 -2.36 -0.83 5.64
CA LEU A 129 -1.22 -0.34 6.42
C LEU A 129 -1.38 -0.56 7.93
N GLY A 130 -2.57 -0.29 8.48
CA GLY A 130 -2.84 -0.45 9.92
C GLY A 130 -2.88 -1.92 10.34
N ARG A 131 -3.82 -2.69 9.78
CA ARG A 131 -4.05 -4.09 10.18
C ARG A 131 -2.91 -5.05 9.80
N SER A 132 -2.10 -4.69 8.80
CA SER A 132 -0.88 -5.44 8.47
C SER A 132 0.25 -5.26 9.47
N GLY A 133 0.18 -4.24 10.33
CA GLY A 133 1.26 -3.84 11.22
C GLY A 133 2.38 -3.04 10.53
N LEU A 134 2.27 -2.75 9.24
CA LEU A 134 3.27 -1.96 8.51
C LEU A 134 3.38 -0.53 9.04
N ALA A 135 2.26 0.11 9.36
CA ALA A 135 2.27 1.50 9.82
C ALA A 135 3.14 1.73 11.06
N GLN A 136 3.30 0.72 11.92
CA GLN A 136 4.13 0.80 13.13
C GLN A 136 5.64 0.73 12.84
N GLU A 137 6.01 0.41 11.61
CA GLU A 137 7.39 0.27 11.16
C GLU A 137 7.83 1.47 10.28
N LEU A 138 6.93 2.45 10.11
CA LEU A 138 7.11 3.61 9.24
C LEU A 138 7.10 4.90 10.06
N ASP A 139 7.79 5.92 9.58
CA ASP A 139 7.90 7.23 10.25
C ASP A 139 6.59 8.03 10.19
N GLY A 140 5.65 7.63 9.34
CA GLY A 140 4.33 8.21 9.23
C GLY A 140 3.52 7.60 8.10
N THR A 141 2.29 8.05 7.97
CA THR A 141 1.37 7.53 6.94
C THR A 141 0.56 8.66 6.33
N LEU A 142 0.43 8.64 5.01
CA LEU A 142 -0.50 9.45 4.23
C LEU A 142 -1.71 8.60 3.83
N PHE A 143 -2.90 9.16 3.86
CA PHE A 143 -4.11 8.50 3.39
C PHE A 143 -4.80 9.32 2.30
N LEU A 144 -4.80 8.80 1.07
CA LEU A 144 -5.41 9.44 -0.09
C LEU A 144 -6.93 9.29 -0.05
N GLN A 145 -7.62 10.37 0.25
CA GLN A 145 -9.07 10.46 0.33
C GLN A 145 -9.66 10.88 -1.01
N VAL A 146 -10.60 10.12 -1.51
CA VAL A 146 -11.28 10.38 -2.79
C VAL A 146 -12.71 9.87 -2.67
N ASP A 147 -13.67 10.69 -3.12
CA ASP A 147 -15.09 10.34 -3.13
C ASP A 147 -15.35 9.03 -3.90
N GLU A 148 -16.28 8.23 -3.40
CA GLU A 148 -16.63 6.95 -4.00
C GLU A 148 -17.04 7.08 -5.47
N ALA A 149 -17.83 8.09 -5.81
CA ALA A 149 -18.27 8.33 -7.20
C ALA A 149 -17.08 8.56 -8.14
N VAL A 150 -16.06 9.29 -7.69
CA VAL A 150 -14.83 9.52 -8.47
C VAL A 150 -14.02 8.24 -8.61
N ARG A 151 -13.84 7.48 -7.51
CA ARG A 151 -13.12 6.19 -7.50
C ARG A 151 -13.80 5.17 -8.42
N ARG A 152 -15.13 5.09 -8.34
CA ARG A 152 -15.96 4.24 -9.21
C ARG A 152 -15.75 4.60 -10.68
N GLY A 153 -15.85 5.88 -11.03
CA GLY A 153 -15.61 6.35 -12.40
C GLY A 153 -14.21 5.98 -12.90
N ARG A 154 -13.19 6.19 -12.08
CA ARG A 154 -11.79 5.81 -12.41
C ARG A 154 -11.62 4.29 -12.59
N PHE A 155 -12.33 3.48 -11.78
CA PHE A 155 -12.27 2.03 -11.86
C PHE A 155 -12.89 1.49 -13.15
N LEU A 156 -14.09 1.97 -13.48
CA LEU A 156 -14.81 1.60 -14.71
C LEU A 156 -14.05 2.04 -15.97
N ALA A 157 -13.46 3.25 -15.95
CA ALA A 157 -12.65 3.74 -17.07
C ALA A 157 -11.40 2.90 -17.37
N ARG A 158 -10.93 2.11 -16.39
CA ARG A 158 -9.80 1.16 -16.55
C ARG A 158 -10.27 -0.24 -16.97
N GLY A 159 -11.54 -0.44 -17.30
CA GLY A 159 -12.12 -1.71 -17.73
C GLY A 159 -12.60 -2.62 -16.59
N GLY A 160 -12.65 -2.13 -15.36
CA GLY A 160 -13.29 -2.88 -14.26
C GLY A 160 -14.81 -2.92 -14.37
N SER A 161 -15.47 -3.90 -13.76
CA SER A 161 -16.93 -3.98 -13.70
C SER A 161 -17.51 -3.30 -12.46
N GLU A 162 -18.79 -2.98 -12.52
CA GLU A 162 -19.53 -2.41 -11.39
C GLU A 162 -19.54 -3.37 -10.20
N GLU A 163 -19.82 -4.63 -10.46
CA GLU A 163 -19.88 -5.67 -9.43
C GLU A 163 -18.53 -5.83 -8.73
N GLU A 164 -17.44 -5.82 -9.49
CA GLU A 164 -16.08 -5.91 -8.93
C GLU A 164 -15.74 -4.68 -8.07
N PHE A 165 -16.13 -3.48 -8.52
CA PHE A 165 -15.94 -2.25 -7.72
C PHE A 165 -16.67 -2.35 -6.39
N GLN A 166 -17.96 -2.71 -6.41
CA GLN A 166 -18.79 -2.81 -5.20
C GLN A 166 -18.23 -3.84 -4.22
N LEU A 167 -17.84 -5.01 -4.70
CA LEU A 167 -17.24 -6.05 -3.87
C LEU A 167 -15.97 -5.58 -3.16
N ARG A 168 -15.05 -4.95 -3.91
CA ARG A 168 -13.79 -4.46 -3.37
C ARG A 168 -14.00 -3.25 -2.45
N ASN A 169 -14.91 -2.35 -2.80
CA ASN A 169 -15.25 -1.19 -1.99
C ASN A 169 -15.84 -1.59 -0.64
N ALA A 170 -16.76 -2.56 -0.63
CA ALA A 170 -17.33 -3.11 0.59
C ALA A 170 -16.27 -3.78 1.49
N ALA A 171 -15.35 -4.54 0.91
CA ALA A 171 -14.24 -5.17 1.64
C ALA A 171 -13.28 -4.15 2.28
N GLN A 172 -13.27 -2.93 1.78
CA GLN A 172 -12.41 -1.83 2.26
C GLN A 172 -13.13 -0.82 3.17
N ALA A 173 -14.41 -1.03 3.49
CA ALA A 173 -15.22 -0.07 4.25
C ALA A 173 -14.63 0.31 5.63
N GLY A 174 -13.90 -0.59 6.27
CA GLY A 174 -13.24 -0.34 7.57
C GLY A 174 -11.91 0.42 7.50
N ILE A 175 -11.32 0.57 6.31
CA ILE A 175 -9.98 1.16 6.15
C ILE A 175 -9.92 2.63 6.58
N PRO A 176 -10.86 3.52 6.26
CA PRO A 176 -10.79 4.91 6.72
C PRO A 176 -10.67 5.02 8.24
N ALA A 177 -11.51 4.31 8.99
CA ALA A 177 -11.45 4.31 10.46
C ALA A 177 -10.15 3.65 11.01
N GLU A 178 -9.56 2.71 10.27
CA GLU A 178 -8.27 2.14 10.58
C GLU A 178 -7.14 3.17 10.39
N MET A 179 -7.19 3.93 9.29
CA MET A 179 -6.21 4.97 8.99
C MET A 179 -6.29 6.14 9.98
N ASP A 180 -7.48 6.53 10.41
CA ASP A 180 -7.67 7.52 11.47
C ASP A 180 -7.03 7.07 12.79
N ARG A 181 -7.21 5.78 13.15
CA ARG A 181 -6.63 5.21 14.39
C ARG A 181 -5.11 5.21 14.40
N ILE A 182 -4.46 5.06 13.28
CA ILE A 182 -2.99 5.12 13.19
C ILE A 182 -2.46 6.54 12.97
N GLY A 183 -3.32 7.57 12.98
CA GLY A 183 -2.93 8.96 12.82
C GLY A 183 -2.47 9.31 11.40
N ALA A 184 -2.97 8.62 10.37
CA ALA A 184 -2.63 8.91 9.00
C ALA A 184 -3.06 10.32 8.58
N LEU A 185 -2.15 11.07 7.93
CA LEU A 185 -2.46 12.40 7.42
C LEU A 185 -3.33 12.31 6.16
N PRO A 186 -4.52 12.92 6.15
CA PRO A 186 -5.39 12.89 4.98
C PRO A 186 -4.82 13.76 3.85
N ILE A 187 -4.89 13.24 2.62
CA ILE A 187 -4.54 13.94 1.38
C ILE A 187 -5.76 13.91 0.47
N ASP A 188 -6.22 15.06 0.04
CA ASP A 188 -7.29 15.16 -0.96
C ASP A 188 -6.77 14.70 -2.34
N GLY A 189 -7.38 13.64 -2.87
CA GLY A 189 -7.09 13.09 -4.20
C GLY A 189 -8.23 13.27 -5.19
N GLY A 190 -9.24 14.09 -4.85
CA GLY A 190 -10.37 14.40 -5.71
C GLY A 190 -10.06 15.36 -6.85
N GLY A 191 -9.05 16.21 -6.68
CA GLY A 191 -8.57 17.17 -7.67
C GLY A 191 -7.63 16.59 -8.73
N SER A 192 -6.86 17.48 -9.36
CA SER A 192 -5.82 17.13 -10.33
C SER A 192 -4.63 16.42 -9.64
N ILE A 193 -3.85 15.68 -10.43
CA ILE A 193 -2.63 15.05 -9.92
C ILE A 193 -1.62 16.08 -9.41
N VAL A 194 -1.55 17.25 -10.03
CA VAL A 194 -0.64 18.33 -9.63
C VAL A 194 -1.00 18.86 -8.23
N GLU A 195 -2.28 19.10 -7.96
CA GLU A 195 -2.75 19.52 -6.65
C GLU A 195 -2.51 18.45 -5.58
N THR A 196 -2.79 17.20 -5.92
CA THR A 196 -2.57 16.05 -5.03
C THR A 196 -1.09 15.88 -4.69
N VAL A 197 -0.18 15.98 -5.68
CA VAL A 197 1.27 15.91 -5.47
C VAL A 197 1.73 17.05 -4.57
N ARG A 198 1.24 18.27 -4.80
CA ARG A 198 1.58 19.43 -3.96
C ARG A 198 1.16 19.20 -2.50
N ALA A 199 -0.07 18.76 -2.26
CA ALA A 199 -0.57 18.48 -0.92
C ALA A 199 0.24 17.36 -0.23
N ALA A 200 0.51 16.27 -0.95
CA ALA A 200 1.32 15.17 -0.44
C ALA A 200 2.77 15.58 -0.13
N SER A 201 3.40 16.39 -1.01
CA SER A 201 4.75 16.92 -0.78
C SER A 201 4.83 17.78 0.48
N MET A 202 3.81 18.62 0.72
CA MET A 202 3.74 19.44 1.95
C MET A 202 3.60 18.55 3.19
N ALA A 203 2.75 17.50 3.12
CA ALA A 203 2.57 16.56 4.23
C ALA A 203 3.84 15.75 4.51
N LEU A 204 4.56 15.28 3.48
CA LEU A 204 5.84 14.58 3.62
C LEU A 204 6.90 15.47 4.32
N ARG A 205 7.03 16.72 3.90
CA ARG A 205 7.93 17.67 4.57
C ARG A 205 7.56 17.89 6.04
N ARG A 206 6.26 17.97 6.36
CA ARG A 206 5.78 18.10 7.75
C ARG A 206 6.14 16.87 8.60
N LEU A 207 6.00 15.66 8.05
CA LEU A 207 6.38 14.42 8.74
C LEU A 207 7.88 14.40 9.06
N CYS A 208 8.72 14.82 8.13
CA CYS A 208 10.17 14.91 8.34
C CYS A 208 10.55 15.90 9.45
N LEU A 209 9.94 17.10 9.47
CA LEU A 209 10.20 18.11 10.48
C LEU A 209 9.73 17.70 11.89
N GLN A 210 8.68 16.86 11.98
CA GLN A 210 8.24 16.32 13.28
C GLN A 210 9.17 15.20 13.78
N GLY A 211 9.84 14.47 12.90
CA GLY A 211 10.84 13.46 13.26
C GLY A 211 12.16 14.04 13.79
N GLU A 212 12.52 15.27 13.39
CA GLU A 212 13.74 15.93 13.85
C GLU A 212 13.61 16.60 15.25
N SER A 213 12.38 16.70 15.78
CA SER A 213 12.10 17.39 17.07
C SER A 213 12.08 16.47 18.28
N ILE A 214 12.47 15.20 18.17
CA ILE A 214 12.40 14.20 19.26
C ILE A 214 13.81 13.75 19.72
N ASP A 215 14.89 14.41 19.28
CA ASP A 215 16.26 14.17 19.81
C ASP A 215 16.67 15.24 20.82
#